data_c557d371e369ac3f27da9e0ba98bf3a5
#
_entry.id   c557d371e369ac3f27da9e0ba98bf3a5
#
_cell.length_a   1.000
_cell.length_b   1.000
_cell.length_c   1.000
_cell.angle_alpha   90.00
_cell.angle_beta   90.00
_cell.angle_gamma   90.00
#
_symmetry.space_group_name_H-M   'P 1'
#
loop_
_entity.id
_entity.type
_entity.pdbx_description
1 polymer ?
#
loop_
_entity_poly.entity_id
_entity_poly.type
_entity_poly.pdbx_seq_one_letter_code
_entity_poly.pdbx_strand_id
1 'polypeptide(L)'
;TEARKDSRNKLFIANKGTKSIFLKDLRQHRLSLLKKGMSESSVNEYFDLLFDGINRQIFNAPIDLFIEDKLYEEFQEIRPYQLISLYSLISDGIKATTDKTIASLSPVPILHASKTLNLVGAYQFRDLYGIDLTTNFKASALEDKTAKEMFSEFYEYRDDRESGEEYELIE
;
A
#
# COMPACT_ATOMS: atom_id res chain seq x y z
N THR A 1 1.53 19.40 -11.21
CA THR A 1 2.61 19.37 -10.22
C THR A 1 3.94 19.56 -10.93
N GLU A 2 4.96 20.07 -10.28
CA GLU A 2 6.28 20.32 -10.87
C GLU A 2 6.95 19.02 -11.33
N ALA A 3 6.79 17.93 -10.59
CA ALA A 3 7.27 16.61 -10.96
C ALA A 3 6.82 16.16 -12.37
N ARG A 4 5.62 16.53 -12.81
CA ARG A 4 5.13 16.23 -14.16
C ARG A 4 5.80 17.05 -15.27
N LYS A 5 6.51 18.11 -14.92
CA LYS A 5 7.21 18.98 -15.87
C LYS A 5 8.63 18.50 -16.14
N ASP A 6 9.19 17.68 -15.24
CA ASP A 6 10.52 17.12 -15.43
C ASP A 6 10.45 15.84 -16.27
N SER A 7 11.02 15.90 -17.48
CA SER A 7 11.05 14.76 -18.41
C SER A 7 11.96 13.61 -17.94
N ARG A 8 12.77 13.80 -16.90
CA ARG A 8 13.59 12.76 -16.29
C ARG A 8 12.77 11.86 -15.37
N ASN A 9 11.67 12.38 -14.82
CA ASN A 9 10.79 11.61 -13.98
C ASN A 9 10.01 10.60 -14.83
N LYS A 10 10.33 9.34 -14.68
CA LYS A 10 9.57 8.25 -15.25
C LYS A 10 8.26 8.12 -14.47
N LEU A 11 7.20 8.70 -15.00
CA LEU A 11 5.87 8.46 -14.49
C LEU A 11 5.51 7.01 -14.76
N PHE A 12 5.48 6.18 -13.73
CA PHE A 12 4.80 4.90 -13.82
C PHE A 12 3.32 5.18 -14.08
N ILE A 13 2.87 4.87 -15.27
CA ILE A 13 1.46 4.99 -15.63
C ILE A 13 0.89 3.58 -15.62
N ALA A 14 -0.03 3.31 -14.71
CA ALA A 14 -0.86 2.13 -14.79
C ALA A 14 -1.56 2.15 -16.16
N ASN A 15 -1.09 1.33 -17.10
CA ASN A 15 -1.57 1.31 -18.47
C ASN A 15 -2.17 -0.06 -18.81
N LYS A 16 -2.80 -0.14 -19.99
CA LYS A 16 -3.42 -1.39 -20.47
C LYS A 16 -2.43 -2.57 -20.53
N GLY A 17 -1.14 -2.30 -20.78
CA GLY A 17 -0.10 -3.32 -20.83
C GLY A 17 0.18 -3.91 -19.45
N THR A 18 0.39 -3.08 -18.43
CA THR A 18 0.61 -3.53 -17.05
C THR A 18 -0.61 -4.28 -16.50
N LYS A 19 -1.81 -3.80 -16.79
CA LYS A 19 -3.05 -4.50 -16.42
C LYS A 19 -3.16 -5.86 -17.11
N SER A 20 -2.76 -5.98 -18.36
CA SER A 20 -2.76 -7.26 -19.09
C SER A 20 -1.80 -8.27 -18.47
N ILE A 21 -0.61 -7.85 -18.04
CA ILE A 21 0.36 -8.70 -17.32
C ILE A 21 -0.23 -9.16 -15.99
N PHE A 22 -0.75 -8.24 -15.20
CA PHE A 22 -1.41 -8.53 -13.93
C PHE A 22 -2.51 -9.58 -14.07
N LEU A 23 -3.41 -9.43 -15.05
CA LEU A 23 -4.50 -10.37 -15.31
C LEU A 23 -3.98 -11.73 -15.78
N LYS A 24 -2.88 -11.77 -16.54
CA LYS A 24 -2.25 -13.02 -16.99
C LYS A 24 -1.67 -13.79 -15.81
N ASP A 25 -0.96 -13.12 -14.91
CA ASP A 25 -0.32 -13.74 -13.76
C ASP A 25 -1.36 -14.28 -12.75
N LEU A 26 -2.50 -13.62 -12.65
CA LEU A 26 -3.61 -14.04 -11.77
C LEU A 26 -4.66 -14.93 -12.45
N ARG A 27 -4.40 -15.44 -13.66
CA ARG A 27 -5.35 -16.27 -14.44
C ARG A 27 -5.89 -17.47 -13.66
N GLN A 28 -5.04 -18.16 -12.91
CA GLN A 28 -5.48 -19.35 -12.14
C GLN A 28 -6.45 -18.95 -11.02
N HIS A 29 -6.20 -17.83 -10.36
CA HIS A 29 -7.10 -17.32 -9.34
C HIS A 29 -8.45 -16.92 -9.93
N ARG A 30 -8.46 -16.26 -11.09
CA ARG A 30 -9.67 -15.92 -11.84
C ARG A 30 -10.52 -17.14 -12.15
N LEU A 31 -9.89 -18.21 -12.67
CA LEU A 31 -10.58 -19.48 -12.95
C LEU A 31 -11.14 -20.13 -11.69
N SER A 32 -10.45 -20.02 -10.56
CA SER A 32 -10.94 -20.51 -9.26
C SER A 32 -12.23 -19.82 -8.82
N LEU A 33 -12.32 -18.48 -8.96
CA LEU A 33 -13.51 -17.73 -8.60
C LEU A 33 -14.70 -18.07 -9.49
N LEU A 34 -14.49 -18.24 -10.79
CA LEU A 34 -15.54 -18.71 -11.73
C LEU A 34 -16.04 -20.10 -11.35
N LYS A 35 -15.14 -21.02 -10.97
CA LYS A 35 -15.53 -22.37 -10.49
C LYS A 35 -16.31 -22.33 -9.17
N LYS A 36 -16.11 -21.32 -8.34
CA LYS A 36 -16.90 -21.06 -7.11
C LYS A 36 -18.28 -20.46 -7.40
N GLY A 37 -18.64 -20.26 -8.67
CA GLY A 37 -19.96 -19.79 -9.10
C GLY A 37 -20.07 -18.26 -9.22
N MET A 38 -18.98 -17.51 -9.15
CA MET A 38 -19.02 -16.08 -9.44
C MET A 38 -19.28 -15.84 -10.94
N SER A 39 -20.09 -14.83 -11.26
CA SER A 39 -20.32 -14.43 -12.65
C SER A 39 -19.04 -13.84 -13.28
N GLU A 40 -18.92 -13.96 -14.60
CA GLU A 40 -17.77 -13.39 -15.31
C GLU A 40 -17.67 -11.87 -15.14
N SER A 41 -18.81 -11.18 -15.14
CA SER A 41 -18.87 -9.74 -14.89
C SER A 41 -18.34 -9.38 -13.50
N SER A 42 -18.80 -10.07 -12.45
CA SER A 42 -18.35 -9.82 -11.07
C SER A 42 -16.87 -10.12 -10.89
N VAL A 43 -16.35 -11.17 -11.57
CA VAL A 43 -14.92 -11.48 -11.52
C VAL A 43 -14.10 -10.41 -12.23
N ASN A 44 -14.52 -9.91 -13.37
CA ASN A 44 -13.83 -8.84 -14.08
C ASN A 44 -13.78 -7.55 -13.24
N GLU A 45 -14.93 -7.12 -12.70
CA GLU A 45 -15.01 -5.96 -11.81
C GLU A 45 -14.10 -6.12 -10.58
N TYR A 46 -14.10 -7.30 -9.96
CA TYR A 46 -13.22 -7.60 -8.83
C TYR A 46 -11.74 -7.43 -9.18
N PHE A 47 -11.28 -7.96 -10.33
CA PHE A 47 -9.89 -7.81 -10.75
C PHE A 47 -9.53 -6.39 -11.15
N ASP A 48 -10.48 -5.62 -11.68
CA ASP A 48 -10.29 -4.20 -11.95
C ASP A 48 -10.08 -3.42 -10.66
N LEU A 49 -10.90 -3.67 -9.64
CA LEU A 49 -10.76 -3.07 -8.31
C LEU A 49 -9.46 -3.48 -7.61
N LEU A 50 -9.04 -4.75 -7.74
CA LEU A 50 -7.75 -5.21 -7.19
C LEU A 50 -6.57 -4.49 -7.84
N PHE A 51 -6.56 -4.39 -9.16
CA PHE A 51 -5.50 -3.71 -9.89
C PHE A 51 -5.41 -2.24 -9.49
N ASP A 52 -6.53 -1.54 -9.48
CA ASP A 52 -6.57 -0.14 -9.09
C ASP A 52 -6.20 0.06 -7.61
N GLY A 53 -6.64 -0.84 -6.74
CA GLY A 53 -6.35 -0.79 -5.31
C GLY A 53 -4.87 -0.97 -5.00
N ILE A 54 -4.21 -1.99 -5.58
CA ILE A 54 -2.78 -2.22 -5.32
C ILE A 54 -1.91 -1.11 -5.92
N ASN A 55 -2.26 -0.60 -7.10
CA ASN A 55 -1.56 0.54 -7.67
C ASN A 55 -1.64 1.77 -6.76
N ARG A 56 -2.83 2.09 -6.23
CA ARG A 56 -2.97 3.21 -5.29
C ARG A 56 -2.10 3.02 -4.05
N GLN A 57 -2.04 1.81 -3.49
CA GLN A 57 -1.19 1.54 -2.34
C GLN A 57 0.29 1.75 -2.67
N ILE A 58 0.79 1.22 -3.78
CA ILE A 58 2.19 1.36 -4.20
C ILE A 58 2.56 2.83 -4.41
N PHE A 59 1.70 3.61 -5.09
CA PHE A 59 2.00 5.00 -5.39
C PHE A 59 1.84 5.93 -4.22
N ASN A 60 0.86 5.67 -3.35
CA ASN A 60 0.56 6.59 -2.26
C ASN A 60 1.43 6.31 -1.03
N ALA A 61 1.85 5.06 -0.78
CA ALA A 61 2.55 4.71 0.44
C ALA A 61 3.76 5.62 0.75
N PRO A 62 4.71 5.87 -0.18
CA PRO A 62 5.83 6.77 0.12
C PRO A 62 5.38 8.22 0.36
N ILE A 63 4.44 8.69 -0.46
CA ILE A 63 3.95 10.07 -0.41
C ILE A 63 3.20 10.31 0.90
N ASP A 64 2.33 9.38 1.28
CA ASP A 64 1.54 9.47 2.51
C ASP A 64 2.46 9.49 3.74
N LEU A 65 3.52 8.66 3.79
CA LEU A 65 4.49 8.66 4.87
C LEU A 65 5.14 10.05 5.05
N PHE A 66 5.54 10.68 3.95
CA PHE A 66 6.18 11.99 4.01
C PHE A 66 5.19 13.10 4.41
N ILE A 67 3.95 13.02 3.95
CA ILE A 67 2.91 13.97 4.35
C ILE A 67 2.63 13.85 5.84
N GLU A 68 2.47 12.62 6.35
CA GLU A 68 2.14 12.39 7.75
C GLU A 68 3.27 12.81 8.69
N ASP A 69 4.54 12.57 8.33
CA ASP A 69 5.70 13.06 9.09
C ASP A 69 5.69 14.60 9.16
N LYS A 70 5.51 15.25 8.02
CA LYS A 70 5.49 16.71 7.94
C LYS A 70 4.32 17.32 8.74
N LEU A 71 3.14 16.72 8.64
CA LEU A 71 1.98 17.14 9.43
C LEU A 71 2.25 16.99 10.93
N TYR A 72 2.87 15.89 11.34
CA TYR A 72 3.22 15.64 12.73
C TYR A 72 4.25 16.64 13.27
N GLU A 73 5.27 16.97 12.47
CA GLU A 73 6.34 17.88 12.86
C GLU A 73 5.88 19.34 12.92
N GLU A 74 5.21 19.81 11.86
CA GLU A 74 4.89 21.24 11.68
C GLU A 74 3.59 21.68 12.37
N PHE A 75 2.62 20.76 12.60
CA PHE A 75 1.27 21.12 13.05
C PHE A 75 0.88 20.37 14.34
N GLN A 76 1.41 20.79 15.47
CA GLN A 76 1.17 20.09 16.75
C GLN A 76 -0.31 20.02 17.14
N GLU A 77 -1.10 21.03 16.79
CA GLU A 77 -2.52 21.12 17.09
C GLU A 77 -3.38 20.06 16.37
N ILE A 78 -2.92 19.51 15.24
CA ILE A 78 -3.67 18.47 14.52
C ILE A 78 -3.29 17.04 14.93
N ARG A 79 -2.23 16.85 15.72
CA ARG A 79 -1.76 15.52 16.13
C ARG A 79 -2.85 14.59 16.72
N PRO A 80 -3.79 15.08 17.56
CA PRO A 80 -4.87 14.23 18.05
C PRO A 80 -5.80 13.73 16.93
N TYR A 81 -6.07 14.54 15.93
CA TYR A 81 -6.90 14.17 14.79
C TYR A 81 -6.15 13.22 13.85
N GLN A 82 -4.88 13.49 13.61
CA GLN A 82 -3.98 12.63 12.84
C GLN A 82 -3.86 11.24 13.50
N LEU A 83 -3.68 11.18 14.82
CA LEU A 83 -3.66 9.93 15.57
C LEU A 83 -4.91 9.08 15.29
N ILE A 84 -6.09 9.68 15.38
CA ILE A 84 -7.36 8.98 15.16
C ILE A 84 -7.48 8.51 13.71
N SER A 85 -7.11 9.37 12.76
CA SER A 85 -7.15 9.08 11.32
C SER A 85 -6.24 7.91 10.97
N LEU A 86 -4.98 7.96 11.39
CA LEU A 86 -4.00 6.90 11.13
C LEU A 86 -4.35 5.61 11.85
N TYR A 87 -4.85 5.68 13.10
CA TYR A 87 -5.33 4.50 13.81
C TYR A 87 -6.48 3.81 13.07
N SER A 88 -7.44 4.59 12.56
CA SER A 88 -8.55 4.05 11.74
C SER A 88 -8.04 3.39 10.46
N LEU A 89 -7.15 4.08 9.74
CA LEU A 89 -6.57 3.57 8.48
C LEU A 89 -5.83 2.25 8.70
N ILE A 90 -4.99 2.17 9.73
CA ILE A 90 -4.24 0.96 10.08
C ILE A 90 -5.20 -0.16 10.51
N SER A 91 -6.23 0.16 11.29
CA SER A 91 -7.24 -0.82 11.73
C SER A 91 -7.99 -1.42 10.55
N ASP A 92 -8.33 -0.60 9.55
CA ASP A 92 -8.95 -1.07 8.30
C ASP A 92 -7.97 -1.94 7.49
N GLY A 93 -6.69 -1.56 7.42
CA GLY A 93 -5.63 -2.36 6.79
C GLY A 93 -5.44 -3.73 7.48
N ILE A 94 -5.45 -3.78 8.80
CA ILE A 94 -5.42 -5.02 9.59
C ILE A 94 -6.61 -5.90 9.20
N LYS A 95 -7.82 -5.35 9.24
CA LYS A 95 -9.04 -6.07 8.88
C LYS A 95 -9.00 -6.59 7.44
N ALA A 96 -8.63 -5.74 6.48
CA ALA A 96 -8.56 -6.10 5.07
C ALA A 96 -7.56 -7.24 4.80
N THR A 97 -6.49 -7.36 5.57
CA THR A 97 -5.42 -8.34 5.35
C THR A 97 -5.47 -9.56 6.26
N THR A 98 -6.32 -9.54 7.31
CA THR A 98 -6.44 -10.66 8.28
C THR A 98 -7.82 -11.31 8.30
N ASP A 99 -8.85 -10.69 7.71
CA ASP A 99 -10.18 -11.28 7.60
C ASP A 99 -10.13 -12.54 6.72
N LYS A 100 -10.68 -13.65 7.23
CA LYS A 100 -10.64 -14.95 6.56
C LYS A 100 -11.43 -14.97 5.25
N THR A 101 -12.53 -14.23 5.18
CA THR A 101 -13.35 -14.16 3.97
C THR A 101 -12.61 -13.42 2.87
N ILE A 102 -12.05 -12.24 3.20
CA ILE A 102 -11.24 -11.45 2.28
C ILE A 102 -10.03 -12.28 1.81
N ALA A 103 -9.30 -12.90 2.73
CA ALA A 103 -8.15 -13.74 2.40
C ALA A 103 -8.50 -14.93 1.48
N SER A 104 -9.68 -15.54 1.66
CA SER A 104 -10.13 -16.67 0.82
C SER A 104 -10.50 -16.28 -0.62
N LEU A 105 -10.78 -14.99 -0.85
CA LEU A 105 -11.14 -14.43 -2.15
C LEU A 105 -9.96 -13.72 -2.81
N SER A 106 -8.96 -13.31 -2.04
CA SER A 106 -7.82 -12.52 -2.54
C SER A 106 -6.73 -13.42 -3.13
N PRO A 107 -6.10 -13.03 -4.26
CA PRO A 107 -4.88 -13.66 -4.73
C PRO A 107 -3.78 -13.54 -3.68
N VAL A 108 -3.10 -14.64 -3.37
CA VAL A 108 -2.07 -14.67 -2.33
C VAL A 108 -0.99 -13.60 -2.50
N PRO A 109 -0.41 -13.37 -3.71
CA PRO A 109 0.60 -12.33 -3.89
C PRO A 109 0.07 -10.91 -3.60
N ILE A 110 -1.18 -10.63 -3.95
CA ILE A 110 -1.80 -9.32 -3.70
C ILE A 110 -2.06 -9.12 -2.20
N LEU A 111 -2.52 -10.16 -1.52
CA LEU A 111 -2.74 -10.12 -0.08
C LEU A 111 -1.42 -9.87 0.67
N HIS A 112 -0.33 -10.54 0.27
CA HIS A 112 1.01 -10.32 0.84
C HIS A 112 1.52 -8.91 0.57
N ALA A 113 1.44 -8.43 -0.66
CA ALA A 113 1.86 -7.07 -1.02
C ALA A 113 1.07 -6.00 -0.25
N SER A 114 -0.26 -6.13 -0.21
CA SER A 114 -1.11 -5.21 0.54
C SER A 114 -0.80 -5.23 2.04
N LYS A 115 -0.56 -6.40 2.63
CA LYS A 115 -0.18 -6.51 4.04
C LYS A 115 1.16 -5.83 4.31
N THR A 116 2.16 -6.07 3.46
CA THR A 116 3.49 -5.44 3.58
C THR A 116 3.38 -3.92 3.53
N LEU A 117 2.66 -3.36 2.56
CA LEU A 117 2.46 -1.92 2.42
C LEU A 117 1.72 -1.31 3.62
N ASN A 118 0.67 -1.98 4.13
CA ASN A 118 -0.02 -1.52 5.34
C ASN A 118 0.87 -1.58 6.60
N LEU A 119 1.78 -2.57 6.67
CA LEU A 119 2.76 -2.65 7.76
C LEU A 119 3.74 -1.48 7.76
N VAL A 120 4.13 -0.97 6.59
CA VAL A 120 4.99 0.24 6.50
C VAL A 120 4.32 1.41 7.22
N GLY A 121 3.03 1.67 6.95
CA GLY A 121 2.26 2.70 7.67
C GLY A 121 2.14 2.43 9.18
N ALA A 122 2.04 1.16 9.59
CA ALA A 122 2.00 0.81 11.02
C ALA A 122 3.35 1.03 11.72
N TYR A 123 4.47 0.87 11.02
CA TYR A 123 5.79 1.24 11.55
C TYR A 123 5.90 2.75 11.75
N GLN A 124 5.46 3.56 10.78
CA GLN A 124 5.42 5.01 10.93
C GLN A 124 4.53 5.42 12.12
N PHE A 125 3.35 4.84 12.23
CA PHE A 125 2.43 5.15 13.33
C PHE A 125 3.06 4.85 14.70
N ARG A 126 3.79 3.72 14.80
CA ARG A 126 4.54 3.40 16.01
C ARG A 126 5.61 4.43 16.31
N ASP A 127 6.35 4.89 15.30
CA ASP A 127 7.39 5.90 15.46
C ASP A 127 6.81 7.25 15.92
N LEU A 128 5.71 7.70 15.30
CA LEU A 128 5.09 8.98 15.62
C LEU A 128 4.40 9.00 16.99
N TYR A 129 3.74 7.91 17.37
CA TYR A 129 2.85 7.87 18.54
C TYR A 129 3.24 6.88 19.63
N GLY A 130 4.27 6.07 19.43
CA GLY A 130 4.68 5.04 20.39
C GLY A 130 3.71 3.87 20.53
N ILE A 131 2.70 3.75 19.65
CA ILE A 131 1.67 2.70 19.71
C ILE A 131 1.96 1.64 18.66
N ASP A 132 2.29 0.42 19.10
CA ASP A 132 2.63 -0.69 18.20
C ASP A 132 1.39 -1.51 17.83
N LEU A 133 0.97 -1.40 16.57
CA LEU A 133 -0.11 -2.19 15.95
C LEU A 133 0.43 -3.25 14.97
N THR A 134 1.74 -3.34 14.77
CA THR A 134 2.35 -4.21 13.74
C THR A 134 2.03 -5.68 13.95
N THR A 135 2.01 -6.15 15.20
CA THR A 135 1.70 -7.54 15.55
C THR A 135 0.30 -7.99 15.16
N ASN A 136 -0.65 -7.04 15.06
CA ASN A 136 -2.04 -7.33 14.72
C ASN A 136 -2.22 -7.79 13.26
N PHE A 137 -1.26 -7.48 12.38
CA PHE A 137 -1.26 -7.94 10.98
C PHE A 137 -0.98 -9.43 10.83
N LYS A 138 -0.46 -10.11 11.87
CA LYS A 138 -0.06 -11.52 11.80
C LYS A 138 0.82 -11.79 10.58
N ALA A 139 1.78 -10.91 10.36
CA ALA A 139 2.67 -10.96 9.22
C ALA A 139 3.63 -12.15 9.33
N SER A 140 4.00 -12.72 8.19
CA SER A 140 5.12 -13.64 8.10
C SER A 140 6.45 -12.90 8.32
N ALA A 141 7.51 -13.65 8.63
CA ALA A 141 8.85 -13.06 8.80
C ALA A 141 9.33 -12.32 7.55
N LEU A 142 8.92 -12.77 6.36
CA LEU A 142 9.27 -12.11 5.09
C LEU A 142 8.51 -10.79 4.93
N GLU A 143 7.18 -10.77 5.15
CA GLU A 143 6.37 -9.56 5.08
C GLU A 143 6.88 -8.49 6.06
N ASP A 144 7.16 -8.91 7.29
CA ASP A 144 7.67 -8.03 8.34
C ASP A 144 9.05 -7.45 7.99
N LYS A 145 9.97 -8.31 7.52
CA LYS A 145 11.30 -7.89 7.08
C LYS A 145 11.21 -6.90 5.92
N THR A 146 10.43 -7.23 4.88
CA THR A 146 10.29 -6.36 3.70
C THR A 146 9.66 -5.02 4.08
N ALA A 147 8.64 -5.01 4.96
CA ALA A 147 8.04 -3.76 5.41
C ALA A 147 9.02 -2.88 6.20
N LYS A 148 9.88 -3.49 7.03
CA LYS A 148 10.95 -2.75 7.74
C LYS A 148 11.98 -2.16 6.79
N GLU A 149 12.42 -2.93 5.80
CA GLU A 149 13.36 -2.46 4.78
C GLU A 149 12.76 -1.28 4.00
N MET A 150 11.53 -1.41 3.51
CA MET A 150 10.83 -0.33 2.82
C MET A 150 10.67 0.91 3.71
N PHE A 151 10.28 0.73 4.97
CA PHE A 151 10.13 1.84 5.91
C PHE A 151 11.47 2.55 6.15
N SER A 152 12.57 1.80 6.33
CA SER A 152 13.91 2.38 6.51
C SER A 152 14.34 3.19 5.29
N GLU A 153 14.16 2.65 4.08
CA GLU A 153 14.48 3.36 2.84
C GLU A 153 13.67 4.64 2.69
N PHE A 154 12.36 4.61 2.94
CA PHE A 154 11.53 5.80 2.89
C PHE A 154 11.96 6.84 3.94
N TYR A 155 12.39 6.38 5.13
CA TYR A 155 12.83 7.25 6.20
C TYR A 155 14.18 7.91 5.89
N GLU A 156 15.14 7.19 5.29
CA GLU A 156 16.44 7.73 4.87
C GLU A 156 16.28 8.81 3.79
N TYR A 157 15.35 8.63 2.86
CA TYR A 157 15.06 9.63 1.83
C TYR A 157 14.31 10.86 2.33
N ARG A 158 13.78 10.83 3.55
CA ARG A 158 12.96 11.92 4.10
C ARG A 158 13.68 13.27 4.13
N ASP A 159 14.94 13.27 4.53
CA ASP A 159 15.71 14.49 4.82
C ASP A 159 16.50 14.99 3.60
N ASP A 160 16.83 14.13 2.65
CA ASP A 160 17.74 14.45 1.54
C ASP A 160 17.02 14.70 0.21
N ARG A 161 15.70 14.58 0.16
CA ARG A 161 14.94 14.64 -1.10
C ARG A 161 14.71 16.06 -1.59
N GLU A 162 14.81 16.23 -2.89
CA GLU A 162 14.24 17.35 -3.62
C GLU A 162 12.78 17.06 -4.04
N SER A 163 12.00 18.11 -4.29
CA SER A 163 10.60 17.95 -4.73
C SER A 163 10.52 17.18 -6.06
N GLY A 164 9.90 16.02 -6.04
CA GLY A 164 9.73 15.13 -7.19
C GLY A 164 10.51 13.82 -7.11
N GLU A 165 11.45 13.69 -6.18
CA GLU A 165 12.24 12.46 -5.98
C GLU A 165 11.44 11.33 -5.33
N GLU A 166 10.28 11.64 -4.75
CA GLU A 166 9.36 10.65 -4.18
C GLU A 166 8.99 9.53 -5.17
N TYR A 167 9.11 9.81 -6.47
CA TYR A 167 8.83 8.84 -7.52
C TYR A 167 9.95 7.82 -7.72
N GLU A 168 11.17 8.12 -7.30
CA GLU A 168 12.31 7.18 -7.38
C GLU A 168 12.14 6.01 -6.40
N LEU A 169 11.43 6.22 -5.30
CA LEU A 169 11.11 5.17 -4.33
C LEU A 169 10.06 4.16 -4.82
N ILE A 170 9.41 4.44 -5.95
CA ILE A 170 8.36 3.60 -6.53
C ILE A 170 8.93 2.70 -7.64
N GLU A 171 10.09 3.03 -8.19
CA GLU A 171 10.79 2.25 -9.22
C GLU A 171 11.60 1.09 -8.64
#